data_48479e0f8f64fbb106e942201265076d
#
_entry.id   48479e0f8f64fbb106e942201265076d
#
_cell.length_a   1.000
_cell.length_b   1.000
_cell.length_c   1.000
_cell.angle_alpha   90.00
_cell.angle_beta   90.00
_cell.angle_gamma   90.00
#
_symmetry.space_group_name_H-M   'P 1'
#
loop_
_entity.id
_entity.type
_entity.pdbx_description
1 polymer ?
#
loop_
_entity_poly.entity_id
_entity_poly.type
_entity_poly.pdbx_seq_one_letter_code
_entity_poly.pdbx_strand_id
1 'polypeptide(L)'
;SAEASQNTAALISKTMEAVGNGSEIANQTAESLHTVVNSIDDIVTSIDDISKNSQSQSEAIEQVTQGVEQLSTVTQNNSAASEQSAAAAEELAGQANTMKSLVGRFTLHR
;
A
#
# COMPACT_ATOMS: atom_id res chain seq x y z
N SER A 1 -69.60 31.78 -21.96
CA SER A 1 -69.71 32.86 -21.02
C SER A 1 -68.37 33.40 -20.55
N ALA A 2 -68.35 34.60 -20.06
CA ALA A 2 -67.12 35.28 -19.59
C ALA A 2 -66.44 34.51 -18.44
N GLU A 3 -67.20 33.90 -17.53
CA GLU A 3 -66.68 33.13 -16.44
C GLU A 3 -65.96 31.85 -16.90
N ALA A 4 -66.55 31.15 -17.85
CA ALA A 4 -65.93 29.97 -18.44
C ALA A 4 -64.62 30.32 -19.20
N SER A 5 -64.58 31.44 -19.86
CA SER A 5 -63.36 31.93 -20.54
C SER A 5 -62.28 32.34 -19.54
N GLN A 6 -62.62 32.97 -18.40
CA GLN A 6 -61.66 33.28 -17.35
C GLN A 6 -61.11 32.02 -16.65
N ASN A 7 -61.95 31.05 -16.42
CA ASN A 7 -61.51 29.76 -15.83
C ASN A 7 -60.56 28.99 -16.75
N THR A 8 -60.87 29.01 -18.05
CA THR A 8 -60.00 28.39 -19.05
C THR A 8 -58.61 29.10 -19.14
N ALA A 9 -58.63 30.45 -19.14
CA ALA A 9 -57.41 31.24 -19.15
C ALA A 9 -56.55 30.98 -17.87
N ALA A 10 -57.16 30.89 -16.71
CA ALA A 10 -56.48 30.57 -15.45
C ALA A 10 -55.89 29.14 -15.48
N LEU A 11 -56.61 28.18 -16.06
CA LEU A 11 -56.15 26.82 -16.20
C LEU A 11 -54.93 26.73 -17.16
N ILE A 12 -54.98 27.44 -18.28
CA ILE A 12 -53.88 27.55 -19.25
C ILE A 12 -52.65 28.15 -18.57
N SER A 13 -52.82 29.25 -17.81
CA SER A 13 -51.71 29.89 -17.09
C SER A 13 -51.04 28.93 -16.11
N LYS A 14 -51.82 28.20 -15.29
CA LYS A 14 -51.29 27.16 -14.38
C LYS A 14 -50.56 26.05 -15.13
N THR A 15 -51.10 25.62 -16.26
CA THR A 15 -50.49 24.59 -17.08
C THR A 15 -49.13 25.07 -17.64
N MET A 16 -49.04 26.29 -18.12
CA MET A 16 -47.80 26.91 -18.62
C MET A 16 -46.77 27.03 -17.49
N GLU A 17 -47.17 27.42 -16.30
CA GLU A 17 -46.29 27.45 -15.13
C GLU A 17 -45.79 26.06 -14.76
N ALA A 18 -46.64 25.05 -14.74
CA ALA A 18 -46.26 23.67 -14.49
C ALA A 18 -45.29 23.10 -15.53
N VAL A 19 -45.51 23.42 -16.81
CA VAL A 19 -44.62 23.05 -17.89
C VAL A 19 -43.26 23.77 -17.76
N GLY A 20 -43.26 25.04 -17.38
CA GLY A 20 -42.01 25.79 -17.11
C GLY A 20 -41.21 25.20 -15.98
N ASN A 21 -41.85 24.88 -14.85
CA ASN A 21 -41.22 24.22 -13.72
C ASN A 21 -40.69 22.81 -14.08
N GLY A 22 -41.47 22.05 -14.85
CA GLY A 22 -41.05 20.73 -15.32
C GLY A 22 -39.83 20.80 -16.23
N SER A 23 -39.79 21.80 -17.13
CA SER A 23 -38.62 22.03 -17.99
C SER A 23 -37.38 22.40 -17.18
N GLU A 24 -37.51 23.25 -16.18
CA GLU A 24 -36.41 23.63 -15.31
C GLU A 24 -35.86 22.41 -14.53
N ILE A 25 -36.73 21.58 -13.96
CA ILE A 25 -36.35 20.34 -13.27
C ILE A 25 -35.64 19.38 -14.23
N ALA A 26 -36.14 19.26 -15.47
CA ALA A 26 -35.50 18.41 -16.48
C ALA A 26 -34.09 18.90 -16.82
N ASN A 27 -33.90 20.22 -16.99
CA ASN A 27 -32.58 20.81 -17.23
C ASN A 27 -31.62 20.61 -16.06
N GLN A 28 -32.08 20.82 -14.82
CA GLN A 28 -31.29 20.59 -13.62
C GLN A 28 -30.90 19.10 -13.48
N THR A 29 -31.83 18.22 -13.83
CA THR A 29 -31.54 16.77 -13.84
C THR A 29 -30.49 16.41 -14.89
N ALA A 30 -30.59 16.99 -16.09
CA ALA A 30 -29.58 16.78 -17.13
C ALA A 30 -28.19 17.26 -16.70
N GLU A 31 -28.12 18.43 -16.06
CA GLU A 31 -26.84 18.97 -15.52
C GLU A 31 -26.28 18.08 -14.42
N SER A 32 -27.13 17.60 -13.51
CA SER A 32 -26.72 16.64 -12.47
C SER A 32 -26.19 15.34 -13.05
N LEU A 33 -26.83 14.83 -14.11
CA LEU A 33 -26.34 13.64 -14.82
C LEU A 33 -24.98 13.86 -15.50
N HIS A 34 -24.75 15.05 -16.08
CA HIS A 34 -23.44 15.42 -16.61
C HIS A 34 -22.37 15.40 -15.53
N THR A 35 -22.67 15.92 -14.35
CA THR A 35 -21.75 15.88 -13.20
C THR A 35 -21.44 14.45 -12.80
N VAL A 36 -22.46 13.57 -12.78
CA VAL A 36 -22.25 12.14 -12.48
C VAL A 36 -21.36 11.47 -13.52
N VAL A 37 -21.58 11.73 -14.81
CA VAL A 37 -20.75 11.18 -15.89
C VAL A 37 -19.29 11.60 -15.73
N ASN A 38 -19.04 12.90 -15.48
CA ASN A 38 -17.67 13.39 -15.24
C ASN A 38 -17.03 12.73 -14.01
N SER A 39 -17.80 12.54 -12.94
CA SER A 39 -17.30 11.84 -11.74
C SER A 39 -16.96 10.36 -12.02
N ILE A 40 -17.71 9.71 -12.90
CA ILE A 40 -17.41 8.34 -13.33
C ILE A 40 -16.09 8.31 -14.12
N ASP A 41 -15.82 9.26 -14.99
CA ASP A 41 -14.56 9.35 -15.73
C ASP A 41 -13.36 9.53 -14.78
N ASP A 42 -13.51 10.37 -13.75
CA ASP A 42 -12.49 10.54 -12.70
C ASP A 42 -12.25 9.23 -11.92
N ILE A 43 -13.33 8.49 -11.61
CA ILE A 43 -13.23 7.18 -10.95
C ILE A 43 -12.50 6.18 -11.83
N VAL A 44 -12.82 6.10 -13.12
CA VAL A 44 -12.14 5.20 -14.07
C VAL A 44 -10.65 5.50 -14.12
N THR A 45 -10.27 6.77 -14.18
CA THR A 45 -8.85 7.20 -14.13
C THR A 45 -8.19 6.77 -12.84
N SER A 46 -8.86 6.95 -11.70
CA SER A 46 -8.34 6.53 -10.38
C SER A 46 -8.16 5.02 -10.28
N ILE A 47 -9.07 4.23 -10.87
CA ILE A 47 -8.95 2.77 -10.92
C ILE A 47 -7.74 2.33 -11.77
N ASP A 48 -7.48 2.99 -12.88
CA ASP A 48 -6.30 2.73 -13.71
C ASP A 48 -5.00 3.00 -12.92
N ASP A 49 -4.94 4.12 -12.21
CA ASP A 49 -3.80 4.47 -11.35
C ASP A 49 -3.62 3.48 -10.20
N ILE A 50 -4.70 3.04 -9.56
CA ILE A 50 -4.65 1.98 -8.53
C ILE A 50 -4.11 0.67 -9.12
N SER A 51 -4.54 0.31 -10.32
CA SER A 51 -4.06 -0.90 -11.01
C SER A 51 -2.56 -0.84 -11.26
N LYS A 52 -2.05 0.28 -11.78
CA LYS A 52 -0.61 0.51 -12.02
C LYS A 52 0.20 0.47 -10.72
N ASN A 53 -0.30 1.14 -9.68
CA ASN A 53 0.35 1.14 -8.37
C ASN A 53 0.36 -0.26 -7.75
N SER A 54 -0.71 -1.03 -7.88
CA SER A 54 -0.79 -2.41 -7.41
C SER A 54 0.22 -3.32 -8.10
N GLN A 55 0.40 -3.13 -9.41
CA GLN A 55 1.43 -3.85 -10.16
C GLN A 55 2.84 -3.52 -9.65
N SER A 56 3.15 -2.23 -9.47
CA SER A 56 4.44 -1.81 -8.92
C SER A 56 4.67 -2.32 -7.50
N GLN A 57 3.63 -2.35 -6.66
CA GLN A 57 3.71 -2.95 -5.33
C GLN A 57 3.99 -4.45 -5.38
N SER A 58 3.38 -5.18 -6.32
CA SER A 58 3.64 -6.62 -6.50
C SER A 58 5.10 -6.88 -6.82
N GLU A 59 5.68 -6.10 -7.74
CA GLU A 59 7.09 -6.18 -8.11
C GLU A 59 8.03 -5.85 -6.93
N ALA A 60 7.68 -4.82 -6.14
CA ALA A 60 8.44 -4.47 -4.95
C ALA A 60 8.38 -5.57 -3.87
N ILE A 61 7.23 -6.21 -3.67
CA ILE A 61 7.07 -7.34 -2.75
C ILE A 61 7.94 -8.52 -3.19
N GLU A 62 8.02 -8.80 -4.49
CA GLU A 62 8.89 -9.86 -5.02
C GLU A 62 10.36 -9.58 -4.71
N GLN A 63 10.82 -8.33 -4.88
CA GLN A 63 12.19 -7.93 -4.52
C GLN A 63 12.44 -8.05 -3.01
N VAL A 64 11.48 -7.65 -2.17
CA VAL A 64 11.58 -7.83 -0.72
C VAL A 64 11.67 -9.30 -0.34
N THR A 65 10.88 -10.17 -0.98
CA THR A 65 10.91 -11.61 -0.74
C THR A 65 12.29 -12.19 -1.06
N GLN A 66 12.87 -11.81 -2.20
CA GLN A 66 14.24 -12.21 -2.57
C GLN A 66 15.27 -11.71 -1.55
N GLY A 67 15.13 -10.48 -1.06
CA GLY A 67 15.98 -9.92 -0.01
C GLY A 67 15.90 -10.70 1.30
N VAL A 68 14.70 -11.13 1.70
CA VAL A 68 14.50 -11.97 2.90
C VAL A 68 15.15 -13.34 2.75
N GLU A 69 15.08 -13.96 1.57
CA GLU A 69 15.77 -15.22 1.30
C GLU A 69 17.30 -15.08 1.40
N GLN A 70 17.86 -13.99 0.87
CA GLN A 70 19.29 -13.69 1.03
C GLN A 70 19.66 -13.47 2.49
N LEU A 71 18.86 -12.73 3.26
CA LEU A 71 19.09 -12.54 4.70
C LEU A 71 19.06 -13.86 5.48
N SER A 72 18.17 -14.78 5.10
CA SER A 72 18.12 -16.12 5.69
C SER A 72 19.46 -16.87 5.47
N THR A 73 19.98 -16.82 4.24
CA THR A 73 21.28 -17.42 3.90
C THR A 73 22.42 -16.77 4.69
N VAL A 74 22.46 -15.44 4.77
CA VAL A 74 23.47 -14.71 5.57
C VAL A 74 23.39 -15.09 7.04
N THR A 75 22.18 -15.20 7.57
CA THR A 75 21.96 -15.59 8.97
C THR A 75 22.49 -17.00 9.26
N GLN A 76 22.24 -17.96 8.37
CA GLN A 76 22.78 -19.32 8.48
C GLN A 76 24.31 -19.32 8.43
N ASN A 77 24.90 -18.59 7.50
CA ASN A 77 26.37 -18.47 7.39
C ASN A 77 26.97 -17.81 8.64
N ASN A 78 26.32 -16.77 9.17
CA ASN A 78 26.79 -16.13 10.41
C ASN A 78 26.70 -17.06 11.62
N SER A 79 25.66 -17.89 11.70
CA SER A 79 25.53 -18.90 12.76
C SER A 79 26.67 -19.94 12.66
N ALA A 80 26.94 -20.46 11.47
CA ALA A 80 28.04 -21.39 11.24
C ALA A 80 29.40 -20.76 11.55
N ALA A 81 29.65 -19.52 11.14
CA ALA A 81 30.86 -18.78 11.46
C ALA A 81 31.03 -18.54 12.97
N SER A 82 29.93 -18.26 13.66
CA SER A 82 29.92 -18.10 15.12
C SER A 82 30.27 -19.38 15.85
N GLU A 83 29.73 -20.52 15.41
CA GLU A 83 30.08 -21.85 15.97
C GLU A 83 31.55 -22.17 15.72
N GLN A 84 32.06 -21.92 14.52
CA GLN A 84 33.48 -22.11 14.21
C GLN A 84 34.39 -21.21 15.07
N SER A 85 33.99 -19.94 15.26
CA SER A 85 34.73 -19.01 16.10
C SER A 85 34.75 -19.43 17.55
N ALA A 86 33.64 -19.94 18.08
CA ALA A 86 33.57 -20.49 19.43
C ALA A 86 34.46 -21.71 19.60
N ALA A 87 34.44 -22.64 18.62
CA ALA A 87 35.32 -23.83 18.65
C ALA A 87 36.81 -23.45 18.59
N ALA A 88 37.17 -22.47 17.73
CA ALA A 88 38.54 -21.96 17.66
C ALA A 88 38.98 -21.28 18.96
N ALA A 89 38.09 -20.54 19.62
CA ALA A 89 38.37 -19.93 20.91
C ALA A 89 38.60 -20.94 22.01
N GLU A 90 37.81 -22.03 22.05
CA GLU A 90 38.01 -23.13 22.98
C GLU A 90 39.36 -23.84 22.74
N GLU A 91 39.71 -24.10 21.50
CA GLU A 91 40.99 -24.71 21.16
C GLU A 91 42.18 -23.80 21.57
N LEU A 92 42.09 -22.50 21.29
CA LEU A 92 43.10 -21.52 21.71
C LEU A 92 43.21 -21.45 23.24
N ALA A 93 42.12 -21.50 23.97
CA ALA A 93 42.14 -21.55 25.42
C ALA A 93 42.83 -22.83 25.94
N GLY A 94 42.57 -23.97 25.32
CA GLY A 94 43.23 -25.23 25.58
C GLY A 94 44.74 -25.18 25.34
N GLN A 95 45.14 -24.61 24.21
CA GLN A 95 46.56 -24.42 23.87
C GLN A 95 47.26 -23.49 24.86
N ALA A 96 46.62 -22.38 25.24
CA ALA A 96 47.13 -21.44 26.24
C ALA A 96 47.35 -22.11 27.60
N ASN A 97 46.41 -22.94 28.03
CA ASN A 97 46.58 -23.74 29.26
C ASN A 97 47.73 -24.73 29.19
N THR A 98 47.90 -25.39 28.04
CA THR A 98 49.01 -26.29 27.79
C THR A 98 50.34 -25.55 27.86
N MET A 99 50.44 -24.38 27.19
CA MET A 99 51.63 -23.53 27.23
C MET A 99 51.91 -23.05 28.66
N LYS A 100 50.91 -22.62 29.41
CA LYS A 100 51.05 -22.21 30.82
C LYS A 100 51.62 -23.37 31.67
N SER A 101 51.14 -24.58 31.45
CA SER A 101 51.64 -25.77 32.15
C SER A 101 53.09 -26.07 31.79
N LEU A 102 53.47 -25.99 30.51
CA LEU A 102 54.82 -26.20 30.05
C LEU A 102 55.79 -25.17 30.65
N VAL A 103 55.43 -23.89 30.62
CA VAL A 103 56.24 -22.81 31.22
C VAL A 103 56.37 -23.01 32.74
N GLY A 104 55.29 -23.42 33.40
CA GLY A 104 55.31 -23.73 34.85
C GLY A 104 56.23 -24.87 35.28
N ARG A 105 56.62 -25.72 34.33
CA ARG A 105 57.59 -26.80 34.55
C ARG A 105 59.06 -26.32 34.59
N PHE A 106 59.30 -25.11 34.11
CA PHE A 106 60.64 -24.54 34.19
C PHE A 106 60.79 -23.75 35.48
N THR A 107 61.74 -24.17 36.31
CA THR A 107 62.11 -23.43 37.50
C THR A 107 63.15 -22.36 37.12
N LEU A 108 62.80 -21.10 37.23
CA LEU A 108 63.72 -20.02 37.01
C LEU A 108 64.59 -19.87 38.27
N HIS A 109 65.86 -20.23 38.16
CA HIS A 109 66.89 -19.87 39.19
C HIS A 109 67.22 -18.38 39.04
N ARG A 110 66.97 -17.62 40.10
CA ARG A 110 67.51 -16.28 40.23
C ARG A 110 68.96 -16.24 40.59
#